data_1620f17b86d5f0c45b94135a54c58c55
#
_entry.id   1620f17b86d5f0c45b94135a54c58c55
#
_cell.length_a   1.000
_cell.length_b   1.000
_cell.length_c   1.000
_cell.angle_alpha   90.00
_cell.angle_beta   90.00
_cell.angle_gamma   90.00
#
_symmetry.space_group_name_H-M   'P 1'
#
loop_
_entity.id
_entity.type
_entity.pdbx_description
1 polymer ?
#
loop_
_entity_poly.entity_id
_entity_poly.type
_entity_poly.pdbx_seq_one_letter_code
_entity_poly.pdbx_strand_id
1 'polypeptide(L)'
;MIGPKNFIKFENVYKTFPDGNTPVKNISFTINKGEFVTLLGPSGCGKSTTLKMLAGFENPTSGRILFNDLDIKSLPINQRPTAMVFQDYALFPTMNVYQNIAYGLKVMRKELNDVGAVNLEYKERLIDKANIKANKKIKKLNAKSIKLLKIKFHINQDLTTHAFYKKLSTIKDAKAFKKYIETIQEKMYAKYGDKVKTWPNNNKFFIFKTRLFNKYPKLTNLNITGMNEYQIELINLYMLFLYRKDAKKQIKLIDKKLAGIDVDRSYWYNYPQVKAEKYVKHFTTRKLTKQEIDEKVKNVIKIVGLEGSENKYPEDLSGGMQQRVALARAIVVEPEILLLDEPLSALDAKVRQQMQLELKALHQKLKLTFILVTHDQEEALFLSNKVIVMANGRIQQIDSSKNVYETPANLWVAKFIGSSNLFVCEYDGNNRVIFNDTYFDMKQTNLTTNLTEGTMLYYMIRPEDIRIVPAKTGIINAKVVQCSYKGIQFDIELTWNKNIIRVHSDKSAEVNQIVGLTWDAEKAYYIPFVGEEKEDDESR
;
A
#
# COMPACT_ATOMS: atom_id res chain seq x y z
N MET A 1 -34.24 11.27 -5.67
CA MET A 1 -32.86 11.43 -6.22
C MET A 1 -32.03 10.28 -5.70
N ILE A 2 -31.63 9.36 -6.57
CA ILE A 2 -30.72 8.27 -6.20
C ILE A 2 -29.37 8.93 -5.95
N GLY A 3 -28.85 8.86 -4.72
CA GLY A 3 -27.55 9.42 -4.38
C GLY A 3 -26.44 8.87 -5.29
N PRO A 4 -25.28 9.55 -5.41
CA PRO A 4 -24.22 9.13 -6.29
C PRO A 4 -23.80 7.70 -5.93
N LYS A 5 -24.00 6.77 -6.86
CA LYS A 5 -23.55 5.37 -6.72
C LYS A 5 -22.04 5.38 -6.57
N ASN A 6 -21.52 4.80 -5.47
CA ASN A 6 -20.11 4.60 -5.27
C ASN A 6 -19.52 3.86 -6.48
N PHE A 7 -18.68 4.54 -7.27
CA PHE A 7 -18.11 4.02 -8.49
C PHE A 7 -17.05 2.96 -8.21
N ILE A 8 -16.19 3.24 -7.21
CA ILE A 8 -15.19 2.30 -6.71
C ILE A 8 -15.33 2.27 -5.17
N LYS A 9 -15.31 1.07 -4.58
CA LYS A 9 -15.38 0.90 -3.13
C LYS A 9 -14.34 -0.11 -2.67
N PHE A 10 -13.50 0.28 -1.72
CA PHE A 10 -12.63 -0.60 -0.96
C PHE A 10 -13.30 -0.93 0.37
N GLU A 11 -13.40 -2.21 0.72
CA GLU A 11 -14.04 -2.68 1.95
C GLU A 11 -13.08 -3.57 2.74
N ASN A 12 -12.55 -3.04 3.84
CA ASN A 12 -11.67 -3.74 4.78
C ASN A 12 -10.53 -4.48 4.07
N VAL A 13 -9.86 -3.81 3.13
CA VAL A 13 -8.87 -4.43 2.27
C VAL A 13 -7.53 -4.58 2.99
N TYR A 14 -7.00 -5.80 2.95
CA TYR A 14 -5.64 -6.14 3.41
C TYR A 14 -4.83 -6.72 2.25
N LYS A 15 -3.53 -6.45 2.28
CA LYS A 15 -2.56 -7.12 1.42
C LYS A 15 -1.37 -7.56 2.25
N THR A 16 -1.14 -8.87 2.31
CA THR A 16 0.05 -9.49 2.91
C THR A 16 0.76 -10.31 1.85
N PHE A 17 2.04 -10.06 1.65
CA PHE A 17 2.88 -10.84 0.76
C PHE A 17 3.39 -12.13 1.41
N PRO A 18 3.88 -13.12 0.62
CA PRO A 18 4.35 -14.40 1.16
C PRO A 18 5.56 -14.32 2.11
N ASP A 19 6.31 -13.24 2.09
CA ASP A 19 7.40 -12.93 3.01
C ASP A 19 6.94 -12.42 4.38
N GLY A 20 5.63 -12.16 4.53
CA GLY A 20 5.01 -11.64 5.74
C GLY A 20 4.83 -10.13 5.74
N ASN A 21 5.39 -9.42 4.77
CA ASN A 21 5.19 -7.97 4.66
C ASN A 21 3.71 -7.65 4.36
N THR A 22 3.15 -6.69 5.11
CA THR A 22 1.74 -6.28 5.00
C THR A 22 1.66 -4.78 4.71
N PRO A 23 1.87 -4.37 3.44
CA PRO A 23 1.87 -2.96 3.06
C PRO A 23 0.47 -2.30 3.09
N VAL A 24 -0.61 -3.08 3.13
CA VAL A 24 -1.98 -2.55 3.20
C VAL A 24 -2.72 -3.25 4.33
N LYS A 25 -3.22 -2.44 5.28
CA LYS A 25 -3.81 -2.90 6.54
C LYS A 25 -5.18 -2.25 6.75
N ASN A 26 -6.26 -2.98 6.46
CA ASN A 26 -7.65 -2.56 6.72
C ASN A 26 -8.02 -1.20 6.13
N ILE A 27 -7.83 -1.03 4.83
CA ILE A 27 -8.25 0.21 4.17
C ILE A 27 -9.69 0.09 3.66
N SER A 28 -10.48 1.15 3.90
CA SER A 28 -11.85 1.28 3.40
C SER A 28 -12.08 2.71 2.93
N PHE A 29 -12.51 2.88 1.68
CA PHE A 29 -12.84 4.19 1.10
C PHE A 29 -13.66 4.03 -0.17
N THR A 30 -14.22 5.15 -0.64
CA THR A 30 -15.02 5.22 -1.86
C THR A 30 -14.52 6.32 -2.79
N ILE A 31 -14.65 6.07 -4.10
CA ILE A 31 -14.34 7.03 -5.16
C ILE A 31 -15.59 7.16 -6.03
N ASN A 32 -15.99 8.40 -6.33
CA ASN A 32 -17.10 8.67 -7.22
C ASN A 32 -16.62 8.75 -8.68
N LYS A 33 -17.54 8.55 -9.60
CA LYS A 33 -17.24 8.66 -11.04
C LYS A 33 -16.81 10.09 -11.40
N GLY A 34 -15.71 10.21 -12.15
CA GLY A 34 -15.19 11.50 -12.59
C GLY A 34 -14.40 12.28 -11.52
N GLU A 35 -14.13 11.71 -10.34
CA GLU A 35 -13.25 12.34 -9.36
C GLU A 35 -11.77 12.20 -9.77
N PHE A 36 -10.97 13.20 -9.41
CA PHE A 36 -9.51 13.10 -9.35
C PHE A 36 -9.12 12.80 -7.90
N VAL A 37 -8.66 11.59 -7.63
CA VAL A 37 -8.30 11.13 -6.28
C VAL A 37 -6.80 10.87 -6.21
N THR A 38 -6.16 11.35 -5.17
CA THR A 38 -4.74 11.04 -4.93
C THR A 38 -4.54 10.21 -3.67
N LEU A 39 -3.77 9.11 -3.80
CA LEU A 39 -3.19 8.38 -2.68
C LEU A 39 -1.85 9.03 -2.35
N LEU A 40 -1.76 9.71 -1.22
CA LEU A 40 -0.59 10.47 -0.78
C LEU A 40 0.03 9.85 0.47
N GLY A 41 1.35 9.81 0.57
CA GLY A 41 2.04 9.32 1.76
C GLY A 41 3.52 9.00 1.50
N PRO A 42 4.29 8.64 2.51
CA PRO A 42 5.71 8.29 2.38
C PRO A 42 5.93 7.02 1.55
N SER A 43 7.16 6.81 1.09
CA SER A 43 7.52 5.60 0.36
C SER A 43 7.26 4.35 1.21
N GLY A 44 6.80 3.26 0.58
CA GLY A 44 6.53 2.00 1.28
C GLY A 44 5.21 1.92 2.05
N CYS A 45 4.40 2.99 2.16
CA CYS A 45 3.13 2.96 2.93
C CYS A 45 1.95 2.23 2.24
N GLY A 46 2.17 1.60 1.07
CA GLY A 46 1.17 0.75 0.41
C GLY A 46 0.40 1.39 -0.75
N LYS A 47 0.69 2.63 -1.16
CA LYS A 47 -0.01 3.35 -2.26
C LYS A 47 0.00 2.59 -3.58
N SER A 48 1.19 2.31 -4.12
CA SER A 48 1.35 1.58 -5.40
C SER A 48 0.79 0.16 -5.31
N THR A 49 0.84 -0.49 -4.13
CA THR A 49 0.22 -1.79 -3.91
C THR A 49 -1.31 -1.68 -4.01
N THR A 50 -1.91 -0.63 -3.44
CA THR A 50 -3.35 -0.35 -3.54
C THR A 50 -3.76 -0.11 -4.99
N LEU A 51 -2.97 0.68 -5.72
CA LEU A 51 -3.20 0.92 -7.14
C LEU A 51 -3.10 -0.37 -7.97
N LYS A 52 -2.07 -1.20 -7.72
CA LYS A 52 -1.86 -2.50 -8.39
C LYS A 52 -2.98 -3.50 -8.12
N MET A 53 -3.60 -3.46 -6.93
CA MET A 53 -4.78 -4.29 -6.63
C MET A 53 -5.98 -3.86 -7.48
N LEU A 54 -6.21 -2.57 -7.67
CA LEU A 54 -7.29 -2.08 -8.55
C LEU A 54 -7.01 -2.41 -10.01
N ALA A 55 -5.77 -2.24 -10.48
CA ALA A 55 -5.35 -2.60 -11.84
C ALA A 55 -5.41 -4.12 -12.11
N GLY A 56 -5.31 -4.95 -11.07
CA GLY A 56 -5.36 -6.41 -11.16
C GLY A 56 -4.01 -7.12 -11.22
N PHE A 57 -2.92 -6.39 -11.07
CA PHE A 57 -1.57 -6.98 -10.94
C PHE A 57 -1.38 -7.68 -9.61
N GLU A 58 -2.13 -7.24 -8.58
CA GLU A 58 -2.16 -7.85 -7.27
C GLU A 58 -3.60 -8.18 -6.86
N ASN A 59 -3.75 -9.17 -5.97
CA ASN A 59 -5.04 -9.48 -5.38
C ASN A 59 -5.00 -9.14 -3.89
N PRO A 60 -6.10 -8.62 -3.31
CA PRO A 60 -6.19 -8.47 -1.87
C PRO A 60 -6.10 -9.82 -1.17
N THR A 61 -5.46 -9.85 0.01
CA THR A 61 -5.41 -11.05 0.86
C THR A 61 -6.75 -11.27 1.54
N SER A 62 -7.39 -10.20 2.00
CA SER A 62 -8.76 -10.19 2.52
C SER A 62 -9.44 -8.86 2.20
N GLY A 63 -10.75 -8.78 2.43
CA GLY A 63 -11.57 -7.65 2.00
C GLY A 63 -11.97 -7.73 0.53
N ARG A 64 -12.66 -6.68 0.04
CA ARG A 64 -13.19 -6.61 -1.33
C ARG A 64 -12.92 -5.27 -1.96
N ILE A 65 -12.75 -5.27 -3.29
CA ILE A 65 -12.70 -4.06 -4.10
C ILE A 65 -13.85 -4.18 -5.09
N LEU A 66 -14.78 -3.25 -5.01
CA LEU A 66 -15.98 -3.23 -5.84
C LEU A 66 -15.87 -2.13 -6.91
N PHE A 67 -16.32 -2.45 -8.11
CA PHE A 67 -16.51 -1.53 -9.22
C PHE A 67 -17.98 -1.62 -9.64
N ASN A 68 -18.73 -0.52 -9.52
CA ASN A 68 -20.19 -0.52 -9.73
C ASN A 68 -20.89 -1.69 -8.99
N ASP A 69 -20.56 -1.89 -7.72
CA ASP A 69 -21.04 -2.98 -6.84
C ASP A 69 -20.61 -4.41 -7.26
N LEU A 70 -19.80 -4.57 -8.32
CA LEU A 70 -19.24 -5.85 -8.73
C LEU A 70 -17.83 -6.03 -8.16
N ASP A 71 -17.54 -7.19 -7.57
CA ASP A 71 -16.20 -7.50 -7.08
C ASP A 71 -15.22 -7.58 -8.26
N ILE A 72 -14.26 -6.65 -8.29
CA ILE A 72 -13.26 -6.53 -9.36
C ILE A 72 -12.37 -7.77 -9.48
N LYS A 73 -12.26 -8.57 -8.41
CA LYS A 73 -11.53 -9.84 -8.40
C LYS A 73 -12.11 -10.86 -9.38
N SER A 74 -13.41 -10.76 -9.68
CA SER A 74 -14.08 -11.61 -10.68
C SER A 74 -13.71 -11.23 -12.11
N LEU A 75 -13.21 -10.01 -12.36
CA LEU A 75 -12.85 -9.51 -13.67
C LEU A 75 -11.36 -9.80 -13.99
N PRO A 76 -11.06 -10.48 -15.09
CA PRO A 76 -9.70 -10.59 -15.59
C PRO A 76 -9.11 -9.19 -15.87
N ILE A 77 -7.79 -9.05 -15.80
CA ILE A 77 -7.09 -7.76 -15.96
C ILE A 77 -7.53 -7.04 -17.25
N ASN A 78 -7.63 -7.77 -18.36
CA ASN A 78 -8.01 -7.23 -19.67
C ASN A 78 -9.50 -6.89 -19.82
N GLN A 79 -10.30 -7.12 -18.81
CA GLN A 79 -11.73 -6.74 -18.77
C GLN A 79 -12.00 -5.65 -17.74
N ARG A 80 -11.00 -5.27 -16.96
CA ARG A 80 -11.13 -4.17 -16.03
C ARG A 80 -11.21 -2.86 -16.80
N PRO A 81 -12.11 -1.95 -16.42
CA PRO A 81 -12.26 -0.65 -17.10
C PRO A 81 -11.15 0.33 -16.70
N THR A 82 -9.95 -0.18 -16.44
CA THR A 82 -8.79 0.56 -15.96
C THR A 82 -7.69 0.57 -17.00
N ALA A 83 -7.02 1.71 -17.16
CA ALA A 83 -5.71 1.79 -17.79
C ALA A 83 -4.70 2.35 -16.81
N MET A 84 -3.44 1.91 -16.91
CA MET A 84 -2.39 2.31 -15.97
C MET A 84 -1.19 2.91 -16.70
N VAL A 85 -0.70 4.01 -16.16
CA VAL A 85 0.58 4.63 -16.51
C VAL A 85 1.55 4.31 -15.39
N PHE A 86 2.66 3.67 -15.73
CA PHE A 86 3.73 3.29 -14.79
C PHE A 86 4.73 4.42 -14.60
N GLN A 87 5.48 4.37 -13.53
CA GLN A 87 6.48 5.36 -13.15
C GLN A 87 7.59 5.54 -14.22
N ASP A 88 7.98 4.45 -14.88
CA ASP A 88 8.97 4.40 -15.97
C ASP A 88 8.36 4.55 -17.36
N TYR A 89 7.07 4.95 -17.43
CA TYR A 89 6.25 5.06 -18.65
C TYR A 89 6.08 3.73 -19.42
N ALA A 90 6.95 2.76 -19.24
CA ALA A 90 6.96 1.44 -19.87
C ALA A 90 6.69 1.49 -21.39
N LEU A 91 7.30 2.44 -22.10
CA LEU A 91 7.16 2.55 -23.57
C LEU A 91 7.92 1.43 -24.26
N PHE A 92 7.39 0.98 -25.40
CA PHE A 92 8.09 0.01 -26.26
C PHE A 92 9.19 0.74 -27.05
N PRO A 93 10.48 0.50 -26.76
CA PRO A 93 11.56 1.28 -27.37
C PRO A 93 11.71 1.03 -28.88
N THR A 94 11.28 -0.15 -29.36
CA THR A 94 11.32 -0.54 -30.78
C THR A 94 10.13 -0.06 -31.59
N MET A 95 9.19 0.68 -30.98
CA MET A 95 7.98 1.20 -31.60
C MET A 95 8.00 2.72 -31.58
N ASN A 96 7.57 3.35 -32.67
CA ASN A 96 7.37 4.79 -32.71
C ASN A 96 6.15 5.23 -31.89
N VAL A 97 5.90 6.53 -31.76
CA VAL A 97 4.77 7.11 -31.01
C VAL A 97 3.44 6.53 -31.47
N TYR A 98 3.19 6.53 -32.78
CA TYR A 98 1.95 5.99 -33.33
C TYR A 98 1.77 4.51 -32.96
N GLN A 99 2.79 3.69 -33.12
CA GLN A 99 2.76 2.27 -32.81
C GLN A 99 2.56 1.96 -31.32
N ASN A 100 3.21 2.73 -30.45
CA ASN A 100 3.02 2.65 -29.02
C ASN A 100 1.56 2.88 -28.63
N ILE A 101 0.94 3.95 -29.16
CA ILE A 101 -0.45 4.32 -28.89
C ILE A 101 -1.40 3.27 -29.49
N ALA A 102 -1.18 2.85 -30.75
CA ALA A 102 -2.04 1.89 -31.46
C ALA A 102 -2.00 0.47 -30.88
N TYR A 103 -0.99 0.15 -30.02
CA TYR A 103 -0.75 -1.23 -29.58
C TYR A 103 -1.97 -1.87 -28.92
N GLY A 104 -2.60 -1.18 -27.97
CA GLY A 104 -3.78 -1.66 -27.26
C GLY A 104 -4.99 -1.87 -28.17
N LEU A 105 -5.15 -1.01 -29.19
CA LEU A 105 -6.28 -1.07 -30.12
C LEU A 105 -6.24 -2.31 -31.02
N LYS A 106 -5.05 -2.86 -31.33
CA LYS A 106 -4.90 -4.07 -32.18
C LYS A 106 -5.55 -5.31 -31.54
N VAL A 107 -5.69 -5.34 -30.23
CA VAL A 107 -6.31 -6.46 -29.50
C VAL A 107 -7.74 -6.13 -29.03
N MET A 108 -8.14 -4.88 -29.12
CA MET A 108 -9.47 -4.40 -28.74
C MET A 108 -10.52 -4.93 -29.71
N ARG A 109 -11.72 -5.19 -29.21
CA ARG A 109 -12.87 -5.62 -30.00
C ARG A 109 -14.03 -4.64 -29.80
N LYS A 110 -14.68 -4.30 -30.90
CA LYS A 110 -15.87 -3.44 -30.92
C LYS A 110 -17.12 -4.30 -30.99
N GLU A 111 -18.16 -3.95 -30.28
CA GLU A 111 -19.47 -4.61 -30.40
C GLU A 111 -20.08 -4.38 -31.78
N LEU A 112 -20.75 -5.38 -32.27
CA LEU A 112 -21.52 -5.30 -33.52
C LEU A 112 -22.93 -4.83 -33.17
N ASN A 113 -23.45 -3.89 -33.95
CA ASN A 113 -24.81 -3.36 -33.76
C ASN A 113 -25.89 -4.40 -34.10
N ASP A 114 -25.54 -5.41 -34.93
CA ASP A 114 -26.44 -6.49 -35.30
C ASP A 114 -25.95 -7.81 -34.69
N VAL A 115 -26.68 -8.30 -33.71
CA VAL A 115 -26.33 -9.51 -32.93
C VAL A 115 -27.08 -10.75 -33.47
N GLY A 116 -27.36 -10.77 -34.77
CA GLY A 116 -28.25 -11.77 -35.43
C GLY A 116 -27.85 -13.25 -35.36
N ALA A 117 -26.77 -13.66 -34.70
CA ALA A 117 -26.27 -15.03 -34.85
C ALA A 117 -25.80 -15.76 -33.59
N VAL A 118 -26.16 -15.32 -32.40
CA VAL A 118 -25.85 -16.10 -31.17
C VAL A 118 -26.86 -17.23 -31.01
N ASN A 119 -26.46 -18.47 -31.34
CA ASN A 119 -27.30 -19.63 -31.06
C ASN A 119 -27.30 -19.89 -29.53
N LEU A 120 -28.40 -19.54 -28.87
CA LEU A 120 -28.56 -19.66 -27.41
C LEU A 120 -28.50 -21.13 -26.95
N GLU A 121 -29.11 -22.05 -27.70
CA GLU A 121 -29.08 -23.48 -27.39
C GLU A 121 -27.66 -24.05 -27.45
N TYR A 122 -26.88 -23.64 -28.45
CA TYR A 122 -25.46 -24.02 -28.54
C TYR A 122 -24.62 -23.42 -27.40
N LYS A 123 -24.92 -22.18 -27.00
CA LYS A 123 -24.29 -21.55 -25.83
C LYS A 123 -24.54 -22.35 -24.55
N GLU A 124 -25.79 -22.79 -24.32
CA GLU A 124 -26.15 -23.60 -23.16
C GLU A 124 -25.43 -24.95 -23.17
N ARG A 125 -25.44 -25.64 -24.31
CA ARG A 125 -24.68 -26.90 -24.49
C ARG A 125 -23.17 -26.74 -24.25
N LEU A 126 -22.60 -25.58 -24.63
CA LEU A 126 -21.18 -25.26 -24.31
C LEU A 126 -20.96 -25.08 -22.81
N ILE A 127 -21.87 -24.40 -22.12
CA ILE A 127 -21.82 -24.22 -20.68
C ILE A 127 -21.88 -25.58 -19.97
N ASP A 128 -22.81 -26.46 -20.35
CA ASP A 128 -22.97 -27.78 -19.74
C ASP A 128 -21.73 -28.65 -19.94
N LYS A 129 -21.19 -28.71 -21.14
CA LYS A 129 -19.93 -29.42 -21.40
C LYS A 129 -18.76 -28.84 -20.61
N ALA A 130 -18.72 -27.53 -20.48
CA ALA A 130 -17.68 -26.85 -19.69
C ALA A 130 -17.85 -27.10 -18.19
N ASN A 131 -19.09 -27.12 -17.66
CA ASN A 131 -19.42 -27.47 -16.29
C ASN A 131 -18.97 -28.89 -15.93
N ILE A 132 -19.26 -29.87 -16.79
CA ILE A 132 -18.83 -31.27 -16.58
C ILE A 132 -17.30 -31.34 -16.45
N LYS A 133 -16.59 -30.67 -17.38
CA LYS A 133 -15.13 -30.61 -17.37
C LYS A 133 -14.58 -29.90 -16.14
N ALA A 134 -15.16 -28.76 -15.75
CA ALA A 134 -14.79 -27.97 -14.59
C ALA A 134 -14.99 -28.77 -13.29
N ASN A 135 -16.16 -29.38 -13.09
CA ASN A 135 -16.48 -30.19 -11.92
C ASN A 135 -15.51 -31.37 -11.75
N LYS A 136 -15.14 -32.05 -12.84
CA LYS A 136 -14.12 -33.12 -12.81
C LYS A 136 -12.76 -32.61 -12.37
N LYS A 137 -12.34 -31.42 -12.79
CA LYS A 137 -11.06 -30.79 -12.40
C LYS A 137 -11.10 -30.30 -10.95
N ILE A 138 -12.18 -29.63 -10.54
CA ILE A 138 -12.40 -29.14 -9.17
C ILE A 138 -12.39 -30.32 -8.18
N LYS A 139 -13.06 -31.43 -8.49
CA LYS A 139 -13.03 -32.64 -7.66
C LYS A 139 -11.61 -33.17 -7.45
N LYS A 140 -10.77 -33.19 -8.51
CA LYS A 140 -9.35 -33.59 -8.40
C LYS A 140 -8.55 -32.59 -7.55
N LEU A 141 -8.76 -31.29 -7.71
CA LEU A 141 -8.07 -30.24 -6.94
C LEU A 141 -8.47 -30.31 -5.46
N ASN A 142 -9.74 -30.52 -5.16
CA ASN A 142 -10.23 -30.70 -3.78
C ASN A 142 -9.59 -31.92 -3.10
N ALA A 143 -9.53 -33.06 -3.78
CA ALA A 143 -8.86 -34.26 -3.26
C ALA A 143 -7.37 -34.01 -2.97
N LYS A 144 -6.67 -33.28 -3.85
CA LYS A 144 -5.26 -32.90 -3.68
C LYS A 144 -5.09 -31.93 -2.50
N SER A 145 -5.99 -30.95 -2.35
CA SER A 145 -6.01 -29.99 -1.23
C SER A 145 -6.20 -30.72 0.11
N ILE A 146 -7.19 -31.61 0.20
CA ILE A 146 -7.44 -32.42 1.41
C ILE A 146 -6.22 -33.25 1.79
N LYS A 147 -5.53 -33.86 0.81
CA LYS A 147 -4.31 -34.64 1.07
C LYS A 147 -3.20 -33.75 1.65
N LEU A 148 -2.99 -32.55 1.11
CA LEU A 148 -2.00 -31.58 1.62
C LEU A 148 -2.37 -31.07 3.01
N LEU A 149 -3.64 -30.77 3.27
CA LEU A 149 -4.13 -30.34 4.58
C LEU A 149 -3.93 -31.43 5.65
N LYS A 150 -4.20 -32.71 5.32
CA LYS A 150 -3.90 -33.83 6.22
C LYS A 150 -2.43 -33.91 6.59
N ILE A 151 -1.53 -33.75 5.60
CA ILE A 151 -0.09 -33.76 5.86
C ILE A 151 0.29 -32.56 6.75
N LYS A 152 -0.23 -31.36 6.47
CA LYS A 152 0.02 -30.16 7.29
C LYS A 152 -0.51 -30.34 8.72
N PHE A 153 -1.68 -30.93 8.88
CA PHE A 153 -2.27 -31.24 10.19
C PHE A 153 -1.38 -32.18 11.00
N HIS A 154 -0.90 -33.27 10.41
CA HIS A 154 -0.01 -34.21 11.10
C HIS A 154 1.33 -33.55 11.49
N ILE A 155 1.92 -32.74 10.61
CA ILE A 155 3.14 -31.99 10.94
C ILE A 155 2.90 -31.05 12.13
N ASN A 156 1.78 -30.33 12.16
CA ASN A 156 1.42 -29.44 13.27
C ASN A 156 1.12 -30.22 14.56
N GLN A 157 0.41 -31.34 14.47
CA GLN A 157 0.12 -32.20 15.62
C GLN A 157 1.41 -32.74 16.23
N ASP A 158 2.35 -33.23 15.42
CA ASP A 158 3.67 -33.66 15.88
C ASP A 158 4.43 -32.53 16.60
N LEU A 159 4.25 -31.27 16.14
CA LEU A 159 4.86 -30.09 16.76
C LEU A 159 4.21 -29.67 18.08
N THR A 160 2.95 -30.01 18.33
CA THR A 160 2.21 -29.55 19.51
C THR A 160 2.09 -30.56 20.66
N THR A 161 2.24 -31.85 20.38
CA THR A 161 1.98 -32.95 21.35
C THR A 161 3.10 -33.18 22.36
N HIS A 162 4.31 -32.64 22.16
CA HIS A 162 5.39 -32.77 23.14
C HIS A 162 5.51 -31.53 24.03
N ALA A 163 5.46 -31.68 25.36
CA ALA A 163 5.70 -30.62 26.34
C ALA A 163 7.04 -29.88 26.11
N PHE A 164 8.00 -30.58 25.54
CA PHE A 164 9.30 -30.07 25.12
C PHE A 164 9.20 -29.10 23.92
N TYR A 165 8.27 -29.34 22.99
CA TYR A 165 8.01 -28.44 21.87
C TYR A 165 7.42 -27.09 22.31
N LYS A 166 6.65 -27.08 23.40
CA LYS A 166 6.10 -25.85 23.95
C LYS A 166 7.21 -24.91 24.43
N LYS A 167 8.31 -25.44 24.98
CA LYS A 167 9.51 -24.66 25.37
C LYS A 167 10.34 -24.25 24.15
N LEU A 168 10.54 -25.15 23.17
CA LEU A 168 11.24 -24.83 21.92
C LEU A 168 10.47 -23.84 21.03
N SER A 169 9.13 -23.76 21.17
CA SER A 169 8.34 -22.81 20.39
C SER A 169 8.62 -21.34 20.76
N THR A 170 9.16 -21.07 21.94
CA THR A 170 9.57 -19.75 22.40
C THR A 170 10.96 -19.33 21.90
N ILE A 171 11.75 -20.27 21.35
CA ILE A 171 13.11 -20.01 20.86
C ILE A 171 13.04 -19.63 19.37
N LYS A 172 13.31 -18.37 19.05
CA LYS A 172 13.10 -17.81 17.70
C LYS A 172 14.27 -18.07 16.73
N ASP A 173 15.52 -18.21 17.22
CA ASP A 173 16.71 -18.28 16.37
C ASP A 173 17.78 -19.25 16.91
N ALA A 174 18.84 -19.49 16.11
CA ALA A 174 19.92 -20.38 16.46
C ALA A 174 20.78 -19.88 17.64
N LYS A 175 20.88 -18.57 17.86
CA LYS A 175 21.66 -17.96 18.95
C LYS A 175 20.94 -18.15 20.29
N ALA A 176 19.61 -17.93 20.30
CA ALA A 176 18.77 -18.20 21.47
C ALA A 176 18.75 -19.70 21.80
N PHE A 177 18.78 -20.58 20.81
CA PHE A 177 18.90 -22.02 21.00
C PHE A 177 20.24 -22.40 21.63
N LYS A 178 21.35 -21.85 21.14
CA LYS A 178 22.69 -22.09 21.71
C LYS A 178 22.75 -21.68 23.18
N LYS A 179 22.24 -20.48 23.51
CA LYS A 179 22.16 -19.99 24.89
C LYS A 179 21.29 -20.89 25.80
N TYR A 180 20.19 -21.42 25.25
CA TYR A 180 19.32 -22.36 25.97
C TYR A 180 20.05 -23.69 26.26
N ILE A 181 20.82 -24.23 25.30
CA ILE A 181 21.66 -25.42 25.50
C ILE A 181 22.73 -25.17 26.57
N GLU A 182 23.43 -24.05 26.51
CA GLU A 182 24.43 -23.65 27.54
C GLU A 182 23.80 -23.61 28.93
N THR A 183 22.59 -23.05 29.08
CA THR A 183 21.86 -23.01 30.36
C THR A 183 21.47 -24.41 30.86
N ILE A 184 21.14 -25.33 29.97
CA ILE A 184 20.88 -26.74 30.35
C ILE A 184 22.19 -27.41 30.80
N GLN A 185 23.29 -27.17 30.09
CA GLN A 185 24.61 -27.70 30.45
C GLN A 185 25.01 -27.27 31.86
N GLU A 186 24.89 -26.00 32.16
CA GLU A 186 25.21 -25.45 33.47
C GLU A 186 24.34 -26.07 34.59
N LYS A 187 23.02 -26.22 34.37
CA LYS A 187 22.10 -26.82 35.34
C LYS A 187 22.39 -28.31 35.58
N MET A 188 22.73 -29.06 34.54
CA MET A 188 23.08 -30.47 34.65
C MET A 188 24.45 -30.66 35.36
N TYR A 189 25.40 -29.80 35.02
CA TYR A 189 26.71 -29.79 35.72
C TYR A 189 26.58 -29.44 37.20
N ALA A 190 25.76 -28.42 37.53
CA ALA A 190 25.48 -28.03 38.91
C ALA A 190 24.78 -29.13 39.71
N LYS A 191 23.92 -29.94 39.08
CA LYS A 191 23.15 -30.98 39.76
C LYS A 191 23.88 -32.31 39.90
N TYR A 192 24.73 -32.66 38.95
CA TYR A 192 25.30 -34.04 38.86
C TYR A 192 26.83 -34.06 38.83
N GLY A 193 27.52 -32.92 38.72
CA GLY A 193 28.97 -32.82 38.68
C GLY A 193 29.61 -33.77 37.66
N ASP A 194 30.76 -34.33 37.96
CA ASP A 194 31.47 -35.24 37.06
C ASP A 194 30.75 -36.56 36.79
N LYS A 195 29.70 -36.92 37.53
CA LYS A 195 28.86 -38.10 37.28
C LYS A 195 28.12 -38.03 35.94
N VAL A 196 27.96 -36.82 35.37
CA VAL A 196 27.36 -36.59 34.03
C VAL A 196 28.14 -37.34 32.94
N LYS A 197 29.43 -37.63 33.16
CA LYS A 197 30.30 -38.34 32.20
C LYS A 197 30.10 -39.85 32.18
N THR A 198 29.42 -40.46 33.18
CA THR A 198 29.41 -41.91 33.42
C THR A 198 28.02 -42.59 33.42
N TRP A 199 26.97 -41.92 32.97
CA TRP A 199 25.59 -42.45 33.01
C TRP A 199 25.29 -43.49 31.93
N PRO A 200 24.58 -44.63 32.23
CA PRO A 200 24.32 -45.71 31.31
C PRO A 200 23.18 -45.45 30.32
N ASN A 201 23.26 -46.10 29.15
CA ASN A 201 22.30 -46.03 28.04
C ASN A 201 20.89 -46.52 28.39
N ASN A 202 19.83 -45.76 28.08
CA ASN A 202 18.45 -46.11 28.38
C ASN A 202 17.63 -46.42 27.09
N ASN A 203 16.83 -47.50 27.12
CA ASN A 203 16.09 -48.10 26.00
C ASN A 203 15.09 -47.16 25.29
N LYS A 204 14.57 -46.11 25.95
CA LYS A 204 13.66 -45.12 25.34
C LYS A 204 14.32 -44.30 24.24
N PHE A 205 15.63 -44.14 24.30
CA PHE A 205 16.40 -43.43 23.28
C PHE A 205 16.50 -44.24 21.97
N PHE A 206 16.56 -45.57 22.05
CA PHE A 206 16.69 -46.43 20.88
C PHE A 206 15.47 -46.34 19.94
N ILE A 207 14.26 -46.25 20.49
CA ILE A 207 13.02 -46.13 19.71
C ILE A 207 12.93 -44.76 19.03
N PHE A 208 13.33 -43.71 19.73
CA PHE A 208 13.38 -42.37 19.19
C PHE A 208 14.45 -42.23 18.08
N LYS A 209 15.64 -42.80 18.31
CA LYS A 209 16.75 -42.89 17.36
C LYS A 209 16.32 -43.54 16.05
N THR A 210 15.66 -44.70 16.10
CA THR A 210 15.25 -45.45 14.89
C THR A 210 14.23 -44.65 14.05
N ARG A 211 13.28 -44.00 14.68
CA ARG A 211 12.31 -43.12 13.98
C ARG A 211 13.00 -41.91 13.34
N LEU A 212 14.00 -41.35 13.99
CA LEU A 212 14.67 -40.12 13.53
C LEU A 212 15.69 -40.43 12.41
N PHE A 213 16.46 -41.50 12.53
CA PHE A 213 17.41 -41.93 11.51
C PHE A 213 16.73 -42.38 10.22
N ASN A 214 15.58 -43.05 10.30
CA ASN A 214 14.76 -43.35 9.12
C ASN A 214 14.28 -42.10 8.39
N LYS A 215 14.10 -40.99 9.11
CA LYS A 215 13.64 -39.72 8.52
C LYS A 215 14.78 -38.81 8.05
N TYR A 216 15.96 -38.96 8.65
CA TYR A 216 17.18 -38.17 8.35
C TYR A 216 18.42 -39.06 8.17
N PRO A 217 18.58 -39.68 7.01
CA PRO A 217 19.69 -40.66 6.79
C PRO A 217 21.10 -40.11 7.00
N LYS A 218 21.30 -38.78 6.82
CA LYS A 218 22.61 -38.15 7.03
C LYS A 218 23.11 -38.17 8.48
N LEU A 219 22.27 -38.59 9.42
CA LEU A 219 22.61 -38.66 10.85
C LEU A 219 22.99 -40.06 11.32
N THR A 220 22.97 -41.06 10.42
CA THR A 220 23.34 -42.43 10.72
C THR A 220 24.83 -42.58 11.08
N ASN A 221 25.67 -41.62 10.75
CA ASN A 221 27.12 -41.65 11.02
C ASN A 221 27.50 -41.12 12.42
N LEU A 222 26.54 -40.75 13.27
CA LEU A 222 26.81 -40.40 14.66
C LEU A 222 27.01 -41.66 15.49
N ASN A 223 28.27 -41.93 15.85
CA ASN A 223 28.63 -43.05 16.74
C ASN A 223 28.22 -42.69 18.17
N ILE A 224 27.13 -43.33 18.66
CA ILE A 224 26.50 -43.04 19.96
C ILE A 224 26.96 -44.03 21.03
N THR A 225 27.74 -45.04 20.66
CA THR A 225 28.32 -45.98 21.63
C THR A 225 29.34 -45.25 22.49
N GLY A 226 29.06 -45.13 23.80
CA GLY A 226 29.92 -44.43 24.76
C GLY A 226 29.48 -43.06 25.21
N MET A 227 28.35 -42.53 24.67
CA MET A 227 27.79 -41.25 25.11
C MET A 227 27.00 -41.39 26.42
N ASN A 228 27.16 -40.43 27.32
CA ASN A 228 26.37 -40.36 28.55
C ASN A 228 24.96 -39.77 28.30
N GLU A 229 24.04 -39.96 29.25
CA GLU A 229 22.62 -39.52 29.16
C GLU A 229 22.49 -38.03 28.81
N TYR A 230 23.38 -37.20 29.31
CA TYR A 230 23.45 -35.78 29.04
C TYR A 230 23.80 -35.47 27.55
N GLN A 231 24.79 -36.15 27.00
CA GLN A 231 25.19 -35.98 25.58
C GLN A 231 24.06 -36.43 24.65
N ILE A 232 23.35 -37.49 25.05
CA ILE A 232 22.17 -38.01 24.35
C ILE A 232 21.03 -37.00 24.39
N GLU A 233 20.78 -36.34 25.51
CA GLU A 233 19.73 -35.32 25.65
C GLU A 233 20.04 -34.07 24.83
N LEU A 234 21.30 -33.64 24.75
CA LEU A 234 21.72 -32.54 23.88
C LEU A 234 21.53 -32.88 22.39
N ILE A 235 21.83 -34.10 21.97
CA ILE A 235 21.59 -34.55 20.60
C ILE A 235 20.10 -34.55 20.31
N ASN A 236 19.27 -35.04 21.22
CA ASN A 236 17.83 -35.04 21.09
C ASN A 236 17.27 -33.60 20.93
N LEU A 237 17.77 -32.66 21.72
CA LEU A 237 17.43 -31.24 21.65
C LEU A 237 17.78 -30.61 20.31
N TYR A 238 19.02 -30.88 19.85
CA TYR A 238 19.47 -30.37 18.55
C TYR A 238 18.68 -30.98 17.40
N MET A 239 18.34 -32.25 17.47
CA MET A 239 17.55 -32.95 16.46
C MET A 239 16.12 -32.45 16.41
N LEU A 240 15.50 -32.11 17.56
CA LEU A 240 14.20 -31.48 17.64
C LEU A 240 14.20 -30.07 17.03
N PHE A 241 15.27 -29.31 17.23
CA PHE A 241 15.45 -28.02 16.59
C PHE A 241 15.53 -28.13 15.06
N LEU A 242 16.32 -29.08 14.55
CA LEU A 242 16.41 -29.35 13.11
C LEU A 242 15.06 -29.80 12.53
N TYR A 243 14.35 -30.70 13.24
CA TYR A 243 13.00 -31.12 12.85
C TYR A 243 12.02 -29.97 12.76
N ARG A 244 12.04 -29.07 13.75
CA ARG A 244 11.19 -27.86 13.73
C ARG A 244 11.52 -26.96 12.54
N LYS A 245 12.80 -26.75 12.23
CA LYS A 245 13.23 -25.96 11.08
C LYS A 245 12.75 -26.58 9.77
N ASP A 246 12.87 -27.89 9.62
CA ASP A 246 12.41 -28.62 8.45
C ASP A 246 10.88 -28.63 8.35
N ALA A 247 10.16 -28.86 9.46
CA ALA A 247 8.71 -28.81 9.53
C ALA A 247 8.16 -27.44 9.09
N LYS A 248 8.76 -26.34 9.55
CA LYS A 248 8.41 -24.98 9.10
C LYS A 248 8.61 -24.80 7.59
N LYS A 249 9.71 -25.31 7.06
CA LYS A 249 10.00 -25.28 5.62
C LYS A 249 8.98 -26.09 4.82
N GLN A 250 8.61 -27.27 5.30
CA GLN A 250 7.59 -28.12 4.67
C GLN A 250 6.21 -27.48 4.71
N ILE A 251 5.80 -26.88 5.86
CA ILE A 251 4.54 -26.14 5.98
C ILE A 251 4.50 -25.00 4.96
N LYS A 252 5.54 -24.18 4.88
CA LYS A 252 5.62 -23.07 3.89
C LYS A 252 5.49 -23.59 2.45
N LEU A 253 6.09 -24.73 2.14
CA LEU A 253 5.98 -25.36 0.81
C LEU A 253 4.55 -25.86 0.54
N ILE A 254 3.89 -26.43 1.56
CA ILE A 254 2.50 -26.90 1.47
C ILE A 254 1.58 -25.70 1.27
N ASP A 255 1.77 -24.60 2.00
CA ASP A 255 0.95 -23.39 1.87
C ASP A 255 1.08 -22.78 0.47
N LYS A 256 2.29 -22.73 -0.08
CA LYS A 256 2.50 -22.32 -1.48
C LYS A 256 1.77 -23.23 -2.48
N LYS A 257 1.76 -24.54 -2.25
CA LYS A 257 1.03 -25.50 -3.11
C LYS A 257 -0.49 -25.34 -2.95
N LEU A 258 -0.99 -25.08 -1.75
CA LEU A 258 -2.41 -24.83 -1.49
C LEU A 258 -2.87 -23.55 -2.17
N ALA A 259 -2.10 -22.47 -2.05
CA ALA A 259 -2.39 -21.21 -2.76
C ALA A 259 -2.47 -21.42 -4.30
N GLY A 260 -1.55 -22.19 -4.88
CA GLY A 260 -1.63 -22.56 -6.30
C GLY A 260 -2.89 -23.36 -6.65
N ILE A 261 -3.31 -24.29 -5.78
CA ILE A 261 -4.56 -25.05 -5.99
C ILE A 261 -5.78 -24.12 -5.92
N ASP A 262 -5.78 -23.11 -5.06
CA ASP A 262 -6.89 -22.15 -4.94
C ASP A 262 -7.03 -21.28 -6.18
N VAL A 263 -5.90 -20.85 -6.77
CA VAL A 263 -5.89 -20.15 -8.07
C VAL A 263 -6.46 -21.04 -9.17
N ASP A 264 -5.97 -22.29 -9.28
CA ASP A 264 -6.48 -23.24 -10.26
C ASP A 264 -7.97 -23.52 -10.07
N ARG A 265 -8.43 -23.62 -8.82
CA ARG A 265 -9.84 -23.86 -8.48
C ARG A 265 -10.71 -22.69 -8.94
N SER A 266 -10.29 -21.46 -8.64
CA SER A 266 -10.99 -20.24 -9.09
C SER A 266 -11.09 -20.17 -10.62
N TYR A 267 -10.02 -20.51 -11.34
CA TYR A 267 -10.05 -20.62 -12.79
C TYR A 267 -11.11 -21.61 -13.27
N TRP A 268 -11.19 -22.81 -12.68
CA TRP A 268 -12.15 -23.83 -13.12
C TRP A 268 -13.60 -23.50 -12.74
N TYR A 269 -13.84 -22.78 -11.64
CA TYR A 269 -15.18 -22.27 -11.32
C TYR A 269 -15.70 -21.31 -12.38
N ASN A 270 -14.84 -20.45 -12.88
CA ASN A 270 -15.21 -19.43 -13.86
C ASN A 270 -15.14 -19.96 -15.32
N TYR A 271 -14.53 -21.13 -15.54
CA TYR A 271 -14.28 -21.68 -16.87
C TYR A 271 -15.52 -21.81 -17.77
N PRO A 272 -16.71 -22.27 -17.27
CA PRO A 272 -17.92 -22.37 -18.09
C PRO A 272 -18.39 -21.00 -18.58
N GLN A 273 -18.39 -20.00 -17.70
CA GLN A 273 -18.76 -18.63 -18.00
C GLN A 273 -17.81 -18.01 -19.04
N VAL A 274 -16.51 -18.16 -18.83
CA VAL A 274 -15.48 -17.66 -19.76
C VAL A 274 -15.62 -18.30 -21.13
N LYS A 275 -15.98 -19.58 -21.22
CA LYS A 275 -16.25 -20.27 -22.50
C LYS A 275 -17.47 -19.71 -23.21
N ALA A 276 -18.57 -19.50 -22.46
CA ALA A 276 -19.79 -18.92 -23.00
C ALA A 276 -19.56 -17.49 -23.51
N GLU A 277 -18.86 -16.67 -22.72
CA GLU A 277 -18.51 -15.30 -23.09
C GLU A 277 -17.62 -15.24 -24.32
N LYS A 278 -16.63 -16.14 -24.46
CA LYS A 278 -15.81 -16.24 -25.67
C LYS A 278 -16.63 -16.57 -26.89
N TYR A 279 -17.61 -17.47 -26.75
CA TYR A 279 -18.53 -17.80 -27.85
C TYR A 279 -19.37 -16.58 -28.24
N VAL A 280 -20.01 -15.93 -27.25
CA VAL A 280 -20.81 -14.72 -27.50
C VAL A 280 -19.94 -13.62 -28.12
N LYS A 281 -18.79 -13.30 -27.55
CA LYS A 281 -17.86 -12.30 -28.09
C LYS A 281 -17.41 -12.58 -29.50
N HIS A 282 -17.31 -13.84 -29.90
CA HIS A 282 -16.95 -14.19 -31.29
C HIS A 282 -17.99 -13.70 -32.31
N PHE A 283 -19.28 -13.79 -31.95
CA PHE A 283 -20.37 -13.42 -32.84
C PHE A 283 -20.88 -11.99 -32.64
N THR A 284 -20.64 -11.41 -31.47
CA THR A 284 -21.13 -10.06 -31.11
C THR A 284 -20.07 -8.98 -31.23
N THR A 285 -18.80 -9.33 -31.46
CA THR A 285 -17.73 -8.36 -31.55
C THR A 285 -16.77 -8.64 -32.70
N ARG A 286 -16.22 -7.58 -33.28
CA ARG A 286 -15.12 -7.67 -34.29
C ARG A 286 -13.89 -6.91 -33.83
N LYS A 287 -12.74 -7.17 -34.43
CA LYS A 287 -11.57 -6.31 -34.27
C LYS A 287 -11.82 -4.94 -34.92
N LEU A 288 -11.14 -3.94 -34.45
CA LEU A 288 -11.12 -2.62 -35.08
C LEU A 288 -10.46 -2.71 -36.45
N THR A 289 -10.97 -1.96 -37.43
CA THR A 289 -10.33 -1.81 -38.75
C THR A 289 -9.11 -0.92 -38.65
N LYS A 290 -8.24 -0.95 -39.67
CA LYS A 290 -7.08 -0.05 -39.73
C LYS A 290 -7.51 1.43 -39.68
N GLN A 291 -8.58 1.78 -40.35
CA GLN A 291 -9.12 3.14 -40.40
C GLN A 291 -9.61 3.57 -39.00
N GLU A 292 -10.38 2.74 -38.30
CA GLU A 292 -10.85 3.04 -36.92
C GLU A 292 -9.68 3.21 -35.94
N ILE A 293 -8.60 2.40 -36.11
CA ILE A 293 -7.39 2.54 -35.31
C ILE A 293 -6.71 3.88 -35.61
N ASP A 294 -6.54 4.23 -36.88
CA ASP A 294 -5.91 5.46 -37.30
C ASP A 294 -6.66 6.70 -36.82
N GLU A 295 -7.97 6.72 -36.95
CA GLU A 295 -8.82 7.81 -36.43
C GLU A 295 -8.69 7.98 -34.90
N LYS A 296 -8.77 6.87 -34.14
CA LYS A 296 -8.61 6.92 -32.68
C LYS A 296 -7.22 7.41 -32.27
N VAL A 297 -6.16 6.92 -32.92
CA VAL A 297 -4.78 7.31 -32.61
C VAL A 297 -4.56 8.79 -32.93
N LYS A 298 -4.98 9.28 -34.10
CA LYS A 298 -4.87 10.69 -34.49
C LYS A 298 -5.63 11.60 -33.51
N ASN A 299 -6.84 11.20 -33.13
CA ASN A 299 -7.62 11.96 -32.15
C ASN A 299 -6.89 12.09 -30.80
N VAL A 300 -6.34 10.97 -30.28
CA VAL A 300 -5.62 10.99 -29.01
C VAL A 300 -4.31 11.77 -29.09
N ILE A 301 -3.55 11.63 -30.19
CA ILE A 301 -2.34 12.43 -30.46
C ILE A 301 -2.66 13.93 -30.35
N LYS A 302 -3.76 14.37 -30.95
CA LYS A 302 -4.23 15.77 -30.85
C LYS A 302 -4.65 16.14 -29.42
N ILE A 303 -5.30 15.24 -28.68
CA ILE A 303 -5.71 15.50 -27.30
C ILE A 303 -4.50 15.76 -26.40
N VAL A 304 -3.40 15.02 -26.58
CA VAL A 304 -2.19 15.11 -25.75
C VAL A 304 -1.10 16.04 -26.33
N GLY A 305 -1.35 16.70 -27.49
CA GLY A 305 -0.41 17.64 -28.11
C GLY A 305 0.89 17.00 -28.61
N LEU A 306 0.79 15.85 -29.29
CA LEU A 306 1.92 15.13 -29.90
C LEU A 306 1.88 15.17 -31.43
N GLU A 307 1.13 16.08 -32.03
CA GLU A 307 1.03 16.26 -33.48
C GLU A 307 2.42 16.51 -34.09
N GLY A 308 2.73 15.85 -35.20
CA GLY A 308 4.04 15.91 -35.87
C GLY A 308 5.13 15.04 -35.23
N SER A 309 4.81 14.29 -34.17
CA SER A 309 5.77 13.39 -33.51
C SER A 309 5.47 11.90 -33.71
N GLU A 310 4.52 11.57 -34.58
CA GLU A 310 3.96 10.22 -34.76
C GLU A 310 5.02 9.16 -35.09
N ASN A 311 6.03 9.57 -35.86
CA ASN A 311 7.09 8.68 -36.36
C ASN A 311 8.34 8.64 -35.47
N LYS A 312 8.43 9.50 -34.44
CA LYS A 312 9.57 9.52 -33.52
C LYS A 312 9.57 8.28 -32.61
N TYR A 313 10.75 7.83 -32.23
CA TYR A 313 10.95 6.76 -31.25
C TYR A 313 11.07 7.32 -29.84
N PRO A 314 10.86 6.51 -28.79
CA PRO A 314 10.98 6.97 -27.40
C PRO A 314 12.32 7.66 -27.08
N GLU A 315 13.41 7.23 -27.65
CA GLU A 315 14.76 7.82 -27.50
C GLU A 315 14.88 9.25 -28.05
N ASP A 316 14.05 9.60 -29.06
CA ASP A 316 14.01 10.93 -29.68
C ASP A 316 13.10 11.91 -28.91
N LEU A 317 12.47 11.48 -27.81
CA LEU A 317 11.49 12.25 -27.07
C LEU A 317 12.03 12.76 -25.75
N SER A 318 11.67 14.00 -25.37
CA SER A 318 11.88 14.48 -24.01
C SER A 318 11.04 13.68 -23.01
N GLY A 319 11.41 13.69 -21.72
CA GLY A 319 10.66 12.97 -20.67
C GLY A 319 9.17 13.36 -20.61
N GLY A 320 8.85 14.65 -20.76
CA GLY A 320 7.45 15.10 -20.85
C GLY A 320 6.72 14.57 -22.09
N MET A 321 7.40 14.44 -23.24
CA MET A 321 6.81 13.83 -24.43
C MET A 321 6.61 12.32 -24.24
N GLN A 322 7.56 11.61 -23.63
CA GLN A 322 7.42 10.17 -23.32
C GLN A 322 6.21 9.94 -22.39
N GLN A 323 6.02 10.80 -21.41
CA GLN A 323 4.85 10.75 -20.53
C GLN A 323 3.54 10.96 -21.29
N ARG A 324 3.48 11.95 -22.19
CA ARG A 324 2.30 12.17 -23.04
C ARG A 324 2.01 10.95 -23.93
N VAL A 325 3.03 10.25 -24.45
CA VAL A 325 2.84 8.99 -25.19
C VAL A 325 2.26 7.90 -24.29
N ALA A 326 2.75 7.77 -23.05
CA ALA A 326 2.22 6.80 -22.09
C ALA A 326 0.75 7.11 -21.72
N LEU A 327 0.43 8.39 -21.50
CA LEU A 327 -0.95 8.85 -21.28
C LEU A 327 -1.83 8.56 -22.51
N ALA A 328 -1.37 8.89 -23.72
CA ALA A 328 -2.08 8.62 -24.94
C ALA A 328 -2.39 7.13 -25.13
N ARG A 329 -1.39 6.26 -24.86
CA ARG A 329 -1.54 4.81 -24.88
C ARG A 329 -2.59 4.30 -23.89
N ALA A 330 -2.66 4.91 -22.72
CA ALA A 330 -3.64 4.57 -21.68
C ALA A 330 -5.05 5.07 -22.02
N ILE A 331 -5.19 6.23 -22.64
CA ILE A 331 -6.47 6.87 -22.95
C ILE A 331 -7.11 6.30 -24.23
N VAL A 332 -6.30 5.89 -25.22
CA VAL A 332 -6.79 5.47 -26.54
C VAL A 332 -7.76 4.28 -26.49
N VAL A 333 -7.67 3.46 -25.42
CA VAL A 333 -8.58 2.32 -25.19
C VAL A 333 -9.88 2.73 -24.49
N GLU A 334 -10.07 4.03 -24.23
CA GLU A 334 -11.26 4.62 -23.61
C GLU A 334 -11.61 3.96 -22.26
N PRO A 335 -10.68 3.97 -21.29
CA PRO A 335 -10.95 3.40 -19.98
C PRO A 335 -11.95 4.28 -19.20
N GLU A 336 -12.60 3.74 -18.16
CA GLU A 336 -13.39 4.54 -17.22
C GLU A 336 -12.55 5.09 -16.09
N ILE A 337 -11.40 4.44 -15.81
CA ILE A 337 -10.48 4.77 -14.72
C ILE A 337 -9.06 4.84 -15.27
N LEU A 338 -8.38 5.96 -15.04
CA LEU A 338 -6.95 6.14 -15.32
C LEU A 338 -6.15 6.07 -14.03
N LEU A 339 -5.24 5.12 -13.95
CA LEU A 339 -4.35 4.87 -12.83
C LEU A 339 -2.96 5.43 -13.14
N LEU A 340 -2.42 6.27 -12.26
CA LEU A 340 -1.17 6.97 -12.43
C LEU A 340 -0.24 6.64 -11.25
N ASP A 341 0.83 5.86 -11.48
CA ASP A 341 1.79 5.46 -10.45
C ASP A 341 3.03 6.35 -10.53
N GLU A 342 3.09 7.41 -9.73
CA GLU A 342 4.17 8.42 -9.67
C GLU A 342 4.57 8.99 -11.04
N PRO A 343 3.63 9.44 -11.89
CA PRO A 343 3.88 9.74 -13.29
C PRO A 343 4.80 10.96 -13.49
N LEU A 344 4.96 11.84 -12.50
CA LEU A 344 5.69 13.10 -12.59
C LEU A 344 7.06 13.06 -11.88
N SER A 345 7.39 11.97 -11.20
CA SER A 345 8.57 11.86 -10.33
C SER A 345 9.90 11.98 -11.08
N ALA A 346 9.95 11.58 -12.36
CA ALA A 346 11.16 11.60 -13.18
C ALA A 346 11.40 12.94 -13.92
N LEU A 347 10.53 13.94 -13.73
CA LEU A 347 10.58 15.21 -14.44
C LEU A 347 11.28 16.30 -13.61
N ASP A 348 11.97 17.23 -14.30
CA ASP A 348 12.45 18.45 -13.67
C ASP A 348 11.28 19.36 -13.23
N ALA A 349 11.56 20.30 -12.31
CA ALA A 349 10.52 21.12 -11.66
C ALA A 349 9.64 21.90 -12.64
N LYS A 350 10.25 22.49 -13.69
CA LYS A 350 9.51 23.31 -14.67
C LYS A 350 8.61 22.45 -15.55
N VAL A 351 9.11 21.34 -16.04
CA VAL A 351 8.34 20.38 -16.85
C VAL A 351 7.24 19.76 -15.99
N ARG A 352 7.53 19.45 -14.71
CA ARG A 352 6.55 18.92 -13.76
C ARG A 352 5.37 19.87 -13.58
N GLN A 353 5.60 21.14 -13.32
CA GLN A 353 4.52 22.14 -13.20
C GLN A 353 3.66 22.23 -14.47
N GLN A 354 4.30 22.25 -15.64
CA GLN A 354 3.58 22.25 -16.91
C GLN A 354 2.71 21.00 -17.07
N MET A 355 3.27 19.82 -16.73
CA MET A 355 2.54 18.54 -16.82
C MET A 355 1.39 18.43 -15.81
N GLN A 356 1.51 19.04 -14.63
CA GLN A 356 0.41 19.14 -13.67
C GLN A 356 -0.78 19.90 -14.26
N LEU A 357 -0.53 21.06 -14.88
CA LEU A 357 -1.56 21.85 -15.55
C LEU A 357 -2.22 21.02 -16.68
N GLU A 358 -1.42 20.34 -17.49
CA GLU A 358 -1.91 19.50 -18.59
C GLU A 358 -2.75 18.31 -18.09
N LEU A 359 -2.32 17.63 -17.02
CA LEU A 359 -3.10 16.54 -16.41
C LEU A 359 -4.44 17.05 -15.88
N LYS A 360 -4.46 18.22 -15.23
CA LYS A 360 -5.70 18.84 -14.75
C LYS A 360 -6.65 19.20 -15.89
N ALA A 361 -6.13 19.79 -16.95
CA ALA A 361 -6.90 20.12 -18.16
C ALA A 361 -7.42 18.85 -18.87
N LEU A 362 -6.59 17.80 -18.93
CA LEU A 362 -6.95 16.51 -19.50
C LEU A 362 -8.08 15.83 -18.70
N HIS A 363 -8.01 15.85 -17.38
CA HIS A 363 -9.08 15.32 -16.50
C HIS A 363 -10.42 16.06 -16.75
N GLN A 364 -10.38 17.40 -16.79
CA GLN A 364 -11.57 18.21 -17.07
C GLN A 364 -12.18 17.92 -18.45
N LYS A 365 -11.33 17.71 -19.45
CA LYS A 365 -11.74 17.42 -20.84
C LYS A 365 -12.32 16.02 -21.00
N LEU A 366 -11.71 15.01 -20.39
CA LEU A 366 -12.08 13.60 -20.55
C LEU A 366 -13.19 13.16 -19.58
N LYS A 367 -13.33 13.82 -18.43
CA LYS A 367 -14.26 13.46 -17.36
C LYS A 367 -14.14 12.00 -16.88
N LEU A 368 -12.96 11.42 -17.03
CA LEU A 368 -12.62 10.09 -16.50
C LEU A 368 -12.33 10.16 -15.00
N THR A 369 -12.43 9.04 -14.31
CA THR A 369 -11.94 8.94 -12.93
C THR A 369 -10.43 8.77 -12.93
N PHE A 370 -9.68 9.68 -12.29
CA PHE A 370 -8.23 9.60 -12.17
C PHE A 370 -7.86 9.18 -10.76
N ILE A 371 -6.93 8.24 -10.65
CA ILE A 371 -6.34 7.84 -9.37
C ILE A 371 -4.82 7.98 -9.48
N LEU A 372 -4.29 8.95 -8.77
CA LEU A 372 -2.87 9.28 -8.73
C LEU A 372 -2.24 8.69 -7.46
N VAL A 373 -1.07 8.10 -7.60
CA VAL A 373 -0.16 7.80 -6.49
C VAL A 373 1.00 8.75 -6.57
N THR A 374 1.27 9.46 -5.48
CA THR A 374 2.45 10.31 -5.35
C THR A 374 2.92 10.38 -3.89
N HIS A 375 4.15 10.79 -3.69
CA HIS A 375 4.70 11.22 -2.40
C HIS A 375 4.85 12.75 -2.33
N ASP A 376 4.59 13.45 -3.44
CA ASP A 376 4.66 14.90 -3.55
C ASP A 376 3.33 15.53 -3.08
N GLN A 377 3.43 16.39 -2.07
CA GLN A 377 2.26 17.05 -1.46
C GLN A 377 1.67 18.10 -2.37
N GLU A 378 2.52 18.85 -3.10
CA GLU A 378 2.07 19.90 -4.02
C GLU A 378 1.25 19.29 -5.17
N GLU A 379 1.71 18.15 -5.72
CA GLU A 379 0.94 17.41 -6.73
C GLU A 379 -0.44 17.00 -6.21
N ALA A 380 -0.48 16.43 -5.00
CA ALA A 380 -1.73 15.97 -4.40
C ALA A 380 -2.70 17.13 -4.15
N LEU A 381 -2.23 18.23 -3.58
CA LEU A 381 -3.05 19.39 -3.26
C LEU A 381 -3.54 20.13 -4.52
N PHE A 382 -2.69 20.22 -5.56
CA PHE A 382 -3.02 20.95 -6.79
C PHE A 382 -3.98 20.21 -7.71
N LEU A 383 -3.80 18.87 -7.85
CA LEU A 383 -4.52 18.07 -8.85
C LEU A 383 -5.85 17.54 -8.33
N SER A 384 -5.98 17.26 -7.04
CA SER A 384 -7.01 16.36 -6.54
C SER A 384 -8.28 17.05 -6.08
N ASN A 385 -9.43 16.42 -6.33
CA ASN A 385 -10.67 16.73 -5.65
C ASN A 385 -10.69 16.10 -4.24
N LYS A 386 -10.09 14.92 -4.09
CA LYS A 386 -10.03 14.14 -2.86
C LYS A 386 -8.63 13.59 -2.67
N VAL A 387 -8.09 13.74 -1.48
CA VAL A 387 -6.80 13.17 -1.07
C VAL A 387 -7.02 12.10 -0.01
N ILE A 388 -6.40 10.94 -0.21
CA ILE A 388 -6.36 9.83 0.74
C ILE A 388 -4.93 9.75 1.27
N VAL A 389 -4.73 10.24 2.49
CA VAL A 389 -3.42 10.24 3.15
C VAL A 389 -3.18 8.88 3.78
N MET A 390 -2.06 8.25 3.46
CA MET A 390 -1.69 6.92 3.93
C MET A 390 -0.36 6.93 4.68
N ALA A 391 -0.30 6.21 5.80
CA ALA A 391 0.92 5.92 6.54
C ALA A 391 0.87 4.50 7.14
N ASN A 392 2.00 3.81 7.19
CA ASN A 392 2.14 2.47 7.80
C ASN A 392 1.08 1.44 7.34
N GLY A 393 0.67 1.56 6.05
CA GLY A 393 -0.33 0.69 5.45
C GLY A 393 -1.79 1.02 5.83
N ARG A 394 -2.05 2.11 6.53
CA ARG A 394 -3.37 2.56 6.97
C ARG A 394 -3.72 3.91 6.38
N ILE A 395 -5.00 4.21 6.31
CA ILE A 395 -5.49 5.54 5.97
C ILE A 395 -5.44 6.40 7.23
N GLN A 396 -4.87 7.60 7.11
CA GLN A 396 -4.79 8.60 8.17
C GLN A 396 -5.92 9.64 8.05
N GLN A 397 -6.22 10.07 6.81
CA GLN A 397 -7.30 11.02 6.53
C GLN A 397 -7.79 10.83 5.09
N ILE A 398 -9.08 11.06 4.87
CA ILE A 398 -9.71 11.16 3.54
C ILE A 398 -10.51 12.45 3.51
N ASP A 399 -10.10 13.39 2.68
CA ASP A 399 -10.82 14.65 2.56
C ASP A 399 -10.51 15.37 1.23
N SER A 400 -11.10 16.54 1.02
CA SER A 400 -10.68 17.45 -0.04
C SER A 400 -9.22 17.89 0.16
N SER A 401 -8.53 18.28 -0.91
CA SER A 401 -7.16 18.78 -0.82
C SER A 401 -7.04 19.97 0.16
N LYS A 402 -8.03 20.85 0.17
CA LYS A 402 -8.11 21.99 1.09
C LYS A 402 -8.19 21.54 2.54
N ASN A 403 -9.13 20.65 2.89
CA ASN A 403 -9.35 20.21 4.25
C ASN A 403 -8.16 19.39 4.80
N VAL A 404 -7.51 18.57 3.97
CA VAL A 404 -6.30 17.83 4.39
C VAL A 404 -5.19 18.80 4.83
N TYR A 405 -5.10 19.98 4.19
CA TYR A 405 -4.14 21.02 4.53
C TYR A 405 -4.59 21.86 5.73
N GLU A 406 -5.83 22.36 5.72
CA GLU A 406 -6.33 23.30 6.73
C GLU A 406 -6.77 22.61 8.02
N THR A 407 -7.34 21.39 7.91
CA THR A 407 -7.97 20.65 9.02
C THR A 407 -7.44 19.21 9.11
N PRO A 408 -6.15 19.02 9.43
CA PRO A 408 -5.55 17.70 9.54
C PRO A 408 -6.18 16.88 10.68
N ALA A 409 -6.50 15.61 10.41
CA ALA A 409 -7.19 14.74 11.35
C ALA A 409 -6.34 14.36 12.59
N ASN A 410 -5.02 14.41 12.47
CA ASN A 410 -4.10 14.09 13.56
C ASN A 410 -2.74 14.81 13.40
N LEU A 411 -1.91 14.72 14.42
CA LEU A 411 -0.58 15.34 14.47
C LEU A 411 0.32 14.86 13.30
N TRP A 412 0.24 13.57 12.95
CA TRP A 412 1.06 13.03 11.86
C TRP A 412 0.70 13.70 10.52
N VAL A 413 -0.59 13.82 10.20
CA VAL A 413 -1.04 14.52 8.98
C VAL A 413 -0.64 15.99 9.00
N ALA A 414 -0.78 16.68 10.14
CA ALA A 414 -0.37 18.08 10.30
C ALA A 414 1.12 18.31 10.01
N LYS A 415 1.98 17.38 10.46
CA LYS A 415 3.42 17.40 10.22
C LYS A 415 3.80 16.98 8.81
N PHE A 416 3.05 16.04 8.25
CA PHE A 416 3.33 15.47 6.92
C PHE A 416 2.88 16.42 5.79
N ILE A 417 1.75 17.11 5.94
CA ILE A 417 1.18 17.98 4.89
C ILE A 417 1.60 19.44 5.11
N GLY A 418 2.58 19.88 4.34
CA GLY A 418 3.10 21.25 4.43
C GLY A 418 3.83 21.55 5.74
N SER A 419 4.27 22.78 5.89
CA SER A 419 4.86 23.27 7.13
C SER A 419 3.78 23.68 8.12
N SER A 420 3.99 23.43 9.42
CA SER A 420 3.06 23.81 10.47
C SER A 420 3.83 24.28 11.70
N ASN A 421 3.35 25.33 12.34
CA ASN A 421 3.74 25.67 13.70
C ASN A 421 2.83 24.90 14.66
N LEU A 422 3.38 24.09 15.53
CA LEU A 422 2.67 23.19 16.42
C LEU A 422 3.12 23.44 17.85
N PHE A 423 2.18 23.78 18.72
CA PHE A 423 2.44 24.02 20.14
C PHE A 423 1.56 23.10 20.98
N VAL A 424 2.13 22.52 22.02
CA VAL A 424 1.33 21.78 23.02
C VAL A 424 0.75 22.81 23.96
N CYS A 425 -0.56 22.84 24.11
CA CYS A 425 -1.30 23.79 24.93
C CYS A 425 -2.31 23.06 25.82
N GLU A 426 -2.76 23.75 26.86
CA GLU A 426 -3.77 23.29 27.80
C GLU A 426 -5.03 24.15 27.66
N TYR A 427 -6.18 23.51 27.66
CA TYR A 427 -7.47 24.20 27.65
C TYR A 427 -7.82 24.73 29.05
N ASP A 428 -8.16 26.04 29.18
CA ASP A 428 -8.40 26.70 30.47
C ASP A 428 -9.85 26.66 30.98
N GLY A 429 -10.74 25.96 30.27
CA GLY A 429 -12.17 25.91 30.60
C GLY A 429 -13.00 27.12 30.12
N ASN A 430 -12.36 28.22 29.68
CA ASN A 430 -13.02 29.50 29.31
C ASN A 430 -12.85 29.89 27.84
N ASN A 431 -12.94 28.93 26.92
CA ASN A 431 -12.70 29.15 25.48
C ASN A 431 -11.31 29.73 25.17
N ARG A 432 -10.30 29.39 25.95
CA ARG A 432 -8.91 29.76 25.70
C ARG A 432 -7.99 28.55 25.89
N VAL A 433 -6.85 28.61 25.25
CA VAL A 433 -5.75 27.67 25.48
C VAL A 433 -4.55 28.43 26.04
N ILE A 434 -3.80 27.76 26.91
CA ILE A 434 -2.61 28.30 27.55
C ILE A 434 -1.39 27.60 26.99
N PHE A 435 -0.42 28.40 26.56
CA PHE A 435 0.89 27.94 26.17
C PHE A 435 1.98 28.90 26.67
N ASN A 436 2.93 28.43 27.48
CA ASN A 436 3.99 29.22 28.04
C ASN A 436 3.47 30.54 28.71
N ASP A 437 2.50 30.43 29.60
CA ASP A 437 1.86 31.54 30.32
C ASP A 437 1.17 32.58 29.42
N THR A 438 1.00 32.28 28.12
CA THR A 438 0.29 33.13 27.17
C THR A 438 -1.06 32.51 26.84
N TYR A 439 -2.12 33.32 26.93
CA TYR A 439 -3.48 32.90 26.60
C TYR A 439 -3.81 33.22 25.16
N PHE A 440 -4.41 32.24 24.46
CA PHE A 440 -4.91 32.39 23.08
C PHE A 440 -6.39 32.10 23.05
N ASP A 441 -7.18 33.03 22.49
CA ASP A 441 -8.61 32.83 22.36
C ASP A 441 -8.96 31.71 21.38
N MET A 442 -9.82 30.79 21.78
CA MET A 442 -10.35 29.72 20.98
C MET A 442 -11.70 30.16 20.37
N LYS A 443 -11.68 30.73 19.16
CA LYS A 443 -12.90 31.23 18.49
C LYS A 443 -13.71 30.14 17.78
N GLN A 444 -13.05 29.09 17.29
CA GLN A 444 -13.70 27.93 16.71
C GLN A 444 -13.18 26.65 17.36
N THR A 445 -14.08 25.77 17.76
CA THR A 445 -13.69 24.43 18.18
C THR A 445 -14.13 23.44 17.11
N ASN A 446 -13.15 22.83 16.45
CA ASN A 446 -13.35 21.71 15.55
C ASN A 446 -13.46 20.37 16.33
N LEU A 447 -13.38 20.44 17.66
CA LEU A 447 -13.40 19.25 18.52
C LEU A 447 -14.84 18.91 18.87
N THR A 448 -15.26 17.69 18.54
CA THR A 448 -16.61 17.17 18.83
C THR A 448 -16.76 16.67 20.27
N THR A 449 -15.66 16.60 21.03
CA THR A 449 -15.64 16.17 22.42
C THR A 449 -15.82 17.36 23.36
N ASN A 450 -16.56 17.18 24.45
CA ASN A 450 -16.62 18.17 25.53
C ASN A 450 -15.22 18.33 26.12
N LEU A 451 -14.60 19.48 25.88
CA LEU A 451 -13.34 19.84 26.47
C LEU A 451 -13.55 20.15 27.96
N THR A 452 -12.73 19.54 28.80
CA THR A 452 -12.65 19.88 30.23
C THR A 452 -11.38 20.68 30.48
N GLU A 453 -11.41 21.58 31.49
CA GLU A 453 -10.23 22.28 31.95
C GLU A 453 -9.08 21.29 32.19
N GLY A 454 -7.88 21.65 31.78
CA GLY A 454 -6.69 20.76 31.82
C GLY A 454 -6.52 19.85 30.62
N THR A 455 -7.45 19.87 29.62
CA THR A 455 -7.30 19.04 28.42
C THR A 455 -6.13 19.54 27.57
N MET A 456 -5.16 18.63 27.33
CA MET A 456 -4.02 18.92 26.46
C MET A 456 -4.40 18.83 24.98
N LEU A 457 -3.92 19.78 24.18
CA LEU A 457 -4.16 19.89 22.74
C LEU A 457 -2.88 20.28 22.01
N TYR A 458 -2.82 20.00 20.71
CA TYR A 458 -1.90 20.68 19.80
C TYR A 458 -2.61 21.89 19.19
N TYR A 459 -2.03 23.06 19.37
CA TYR A 459 -2.39 24.30 18.68
C TYR A 459 -1.58 24.36 17.39
N MET A 460 -2.25 24.35 16.26
CA MET A 460 -1.63 24.43 14.94
C MET A 460 -1.94 25.77 14.26
N ILE A 461 -0.90 26.40 13.71
CA ILE A 461 -1.04 27.58 12.82
C ILE A 461 -0.09 27.44 11.63
N ARG A 462 -0.56 27.78 10.44
CA ARG A 462 0.25 27.72 9.24
C ARG A 462 1.19 28.90 9.14
N PRO A 463 2.42 28.73 8.57
CA PRO A 463 3.40 29.82 8.45
C PRO A 463 2.89 31.06 7.68
N GLU A 464 2.06 30.87 6.67
CA GLU A 464 1.44 31.94 5.87
C GLU A 464 0.32 32.70 6.56
N ASP A 465 -0.26 32.14 7.62
CA ASP A 465 -1.29 32.80 8.42
C ASP A 465 -0.71 33.71 9.51
N ILE A 466 0.60 33.65 9.77
CA ILE A 466 1.28 34.47 10.74
C ILE A 466 1.84 35.74 10.06
N ARG A 467 1.52 36.90 10.60
CA ARG A 467 2.00 38.20 10.14
C ARG A 467 3.03 38.77 11.08
N ILE A 468 4.08 39.36 10.51
CA ILE A 468 5.12 40.08 11.26
C ILE A 468 4.66 41.53 11.42
N VAL A 469 4.68 42.02 12.67
CA VAL A 469 4.32 43.38 13.06
C VAL A 469 5.43 43.98 13.93
N PRO A 470 5.41 45.31 14.19
CA PRO A 470 6.38 45.91 15.11
C PRO A 470 6.38 45.23 16.48
N ALA A 471 7.54 45.15 17.11
CA ALA A 471 7.66 44.62 18.47
C ALA A 471 6.65 45.29 19.43
N LYS A 472 6.07 44.51 20.36
CA LYS A 472 5.03 44.91 21.33
C LYS A 472 3.63 45.19 20.76
N THR A 473 3.41 45.07 19.44
CA THR A 473 2.07 45.20 18.84
C THR A 473 1.46 43.84 18.43
N GLY A 474 2.25 42.77 18.48
CA GLY A 474 1.80 41.41 18.19
C GLY A 474 1.23 40.70 19.43
N ILE A 475 0.66 39.53 19.20
CA ILE A 475 0.21 38.59 20.25
C ILE A 475 1.41 38.09 21.06
N ILE A 476 2.52 37.82 20.36
CA ILE A 476 3.80 37.40 20.96
C ILE A 476 4.95 38.19 20.34
N ASN A 477 6.09 38.26 21.02
CA ASN A 477 7.32 38.80 20.49
C ASN A 477 8.33 37.67 20.29
N ALA A 478 8.92 37.58 19.11
CA ALA A 478 9.87 36.54 18.74
C ALA A 478 11.15 37.15 18.16
N LYS A 479 12.26 36.45 18.32
CA LYS A 479 13.56 36.85 17.80
C LYS A 479 13.83 36.14 16.47
N VAL A 480 14.16 36.88 15.42
CA VAL A 480 14.52 36.33 14.10
C VAL A 480 15.85 35.57 14.22
N VAL A 481 15.85 34.30 13.82
CA VAL A 481 17.01 33.43 13.79
C VAL A 481 17.57 33.35 12.38
N GLN A 482 16.68 33.21 11.38
CA GLN A 482 17.04 33.07 9.99
C GLN A 482 15.98 33.74 9.10
N CYS A 483 16.43 34.33 7.97
CA CYS A 483 15.57 34.87 6.94
C CYS A 483 16.12 34.47 5.59
N SER A 484 15.38 33.67 4.84
CA SER A 484 15.78 33.11 3.54
C SER A 484 14.78 33.49 2.45
N TYR A 485 15.26 34.11 1.37
CA TYR A 485 14.41 34.41 0.22
C TYR A 485 14.22 33.20 -0.68
N LYS A 486 12.96 32.83 -0.97
CA LYS A 486 12.61 31.69 -1.82
C LYS A 486 12.01 32.08 -3.19
N GLY A 487 12.34 33.26 -3.69
CA GLY A 487 11.93 33.75 -5.02
C GLY A 487 10.59 34.51 -5.01
N ILE A 488 9.60 34.07 -4.26
CA ILE A 488 8.29 34.72 -4.15
C ILE A 488 8.11 35.37 -2.76
N GLN A 489 8.58 34.72 -1.73
CA GLN A 489 8.40 35.12 -0.33
C GLN A 489 9.66 34.81 0.48
N PHE A 490 9.75 35.39 1.65
CA PHE A 490 10.75 35.08 2.66
C PHE A 490 10.23 33.96 3.56
N ASP A 491 11.07 32.95 3.80
CA ASP A 491 10.89 31.91 4.82
C ASP A 491 11.73 32.36 6.04
N ILE A 492 11.03 32.73 7.10
CA ILE A 492 11.64 33.35 8.30
C ILE A 492 11.45 32.40 9.48
N GLU A 493 12.59 32.00 10.07
CA GLU A 493 12.59 31.24 11.32
C GLU A 493 12.82 32.18 12.49
N LEU A 494 11.93 32.11 13.48
CA LEU A 494 12.00 32.90 14.70
C LEU A 494 12.02 31.98 15.92
N THR A 495 12.56 32.48 17.01
CA THR A 495 12.50 31.77 18.30
C THR A 495 11.64 32.54 19.29
N TRP A 496 10.76 31.80 19.96
CA TRP A 496 9.92 32.28 21.05
C TRP A 496 9.89 31.22 22.17
N ASN A 497 10.33 31.59 23.37
CA ASN A 497 10.39 30.69 24.53
C ASN A 497 10.98 29.30 24.19
N LYS A 498 12.13 29.27 23.50
CA LYS A 498 12.81 28.05 22.98
C LYS A 498 12.09 27.30 21.86
N ASN A 499 10.90 27.70 21.46
CA ASN A 499 10.21 27.13 20.32
C ASN A 499 10.60 27.85 19.03
N ILE A 500 10.69 27.08 17.94
CA ILE A 500 10.93 27.62 16.60
C ILE A 500 9.59 27.88 15.95
N ILE A 501 9.41 29.10 15.45
CA ILE A 501 8.23 29.52 14.68
C ILE A 501 8.70 29.84 13.27
N ARG A 502 7.99 29.30 12.28
CA ARG A 502 8.18 29.60 10.86
C ARG A 502 7.11 30.53 10.38
N VAL A 503 7.52 31.55 9.61
CA VAL A 503 6.62 32.54 9.02
C VAL A 503 6.96 32.71 7.54
N HIS A 504 5.95 32.68 6.70
CA HIS A 504 6.06 33.06 5.29
C HIS A 504 5.64 34.52 5.14
N SER A 505 6.53 35.37 4.67
CA SER A 505 6.30 36.83 4.56
C SER A 505 6.73 37.37 3.21
N ASP A 506 6.02 38.39 2.74
CA ASP A 506 6.41 39.19 1.57
C ASP A 506 7.56 40.18 1.87
N LYS A 507 7.84 40.43 3.17
CA LYS A 507 8.88 41.34 3.64
C LYS A 507 10.00 40.58 4.37
N SER A 508 11.23 41.04 4.19
CA SER A 508 12.37 40.53 4.94
C SER A 508 12.37 41.02 6.38
N ALA A 509 13.05 40.27 7.24
CA ALA A 509 13.33 40.68 8.61
C ALA A 509 14.85 40.49 8.89
N GLU A 510 15.43 41.36 9.70
CA GLU A 510 16.84 41.29 10.05
C GLU A 510 17.11 40.20 11.09
N VAL A 511 18.18 39.44 10.89
CA VAL A 511 18.60 38.41 11.87
C VAL A 511 18.93 39.07 13.20
N ASN A 512 18.51 38.46 14.30
CA ASN A 512 18.55 38.95 15.66
C ASN A 512 17.54 40.09 16.01
N GLN A 513 16.78 40.59 15.06
CA GLN A 513 15.69 41.54 15.31
C GLN A 513 14.60 40.89 16.18
N ILE A 514 14.04 41.65 17.11
CA ILE A 514 12.83 41.25 17.84
C ILE A 514 11.63 41.88 17.12
N VAL A 515 10.68 41.02 16.72
CA VAL A 515 9.45 41.42 16.03
C VAL A 515 8.23 40.90 16.77
N GLY A 516 7.10 41.55 16.60
CA GLY A 516 5.80 41.02 17.03
C GLY A 516 5.25 40.04 15.98
N LEU A 517 4.59 38.99 16.44
CA LEU A 517 3.84 38.06 15.61
C LEU A 517 2.35 38.15 15.93
N THR A 518 1.52 38.16 14.89
CA THR A 518 0.06 38.17 15.02
C THR A 518 -0.60 37.28 13.99
N TRP A 519 -1.74 36.74 14.31
CA TRP A 519 -2.59 35.93 13.42
C TRP A 519 -4.03 36.01 13.86
N ASP A 520 -4.94 35.62 12.98
CA ASP A 520 -6.35 35.57 13.29
C ASP A 520 -6.66 34.28 14.05
N ALA A 521 -7.35 34.35 15.18
CA ALA A 521 -7.67 33.19 16.01
C ALA A 521 -8.52 32.14 15.26
N GLU A 522 -9.24 32.54 14.20
CA GLU A 522 -10.02 31.64 13.33
C GLU A 522 -9.13 30.77 12.43
N LYS A 523 -7.86 31.13 12.27
CA LYS A 523 -6.87 30.35 11.49
C LYS A 523 -6.17 29.27 12.29
N ALA A 524 -6.32 29.31 13.61
CA ALA A 524 -5.77 28.29 14.49
C ALA A 524 -6.63 27.01 14.41
N TYR A 525 -5.98 25.87 14.33
CA TYR A 525 -6.62 24.58 14.34
C TYR A 525 -6.15 23.74 15.53
N TYR A 526 -7.08 23.01 16.15
CA TYR A 526 -6.82 22.25 17.36
C TYR A 526 -6.84 20.75 17.07
N ILE A 527 -5.76 20.06 17.44
CA ILE A 527 -5.65 18.61 17.26
C ILE A 527 -5.61 17.97 18.66
N PRO A 528 -6.38 16.91 18.93
CA PRO A 528 -6.34 16.20 20.19
C PRO A 528 -4.91 15.74 20.51
N PHE A 529 -4.47 15.99 21.75
CA PHE A 529 -3.19 15.46 22.22
C PHE A 529 -3.38 13.99 22.57
N VAL A 530 -2.93 13.12 21.69
CA VAL A 530 -2.72 11.72 21.99
C VAL A 530 -1.29 11.66 22.51
N GLY A 531 -1.09 11.42 23.82
CA GLY A 531 0.23 11.39 24.44
C GLY A 531 1.24 10.64 23.58
N GLU A 532 2.53 10.94 23.66
CA GLU A 532 3.56 10.37 22.79
C GLU A 532 3.30 8.88 22.59
N GLU A 533 2.66 8.53 21.47
CA GLU A 533 2.74 7.18 20.98
C GLU A 533 4.23 6.91 20.81
N LYS A 534 4.77 5.97 21.59
CA LYS A 534 6.08 5.42 21.33
C LYS A 534 6.08 5.10 19.86
N GLU A 535 6.82 5.86 19.06
CA GLU A 535 7.11 5.50 17.69
C GLU A 535 7.55 4.05 17.77
N ASP A 536 6.70 3.15 17.26
CA ASP A 536 7.06 1.76 17.07
C ASP A 536 8.23 1.76 16.07
N ASP A 537 9.44 1.83 16.62
CA ASP A 537 10.73 1.79 15.93
C ASP A 537 10.97 0.35 15.45
N GLU A 538 10.02 -0.18 14.64
CA GLU A 538 10.13 -1.44 13.91
C GLU A 538 10.69 -1.25 12.49
N SER A 539 11.52 -0.22 12.28
CA SER A 539 12.28 -0.04 11.04
C SER A 539 13.76 0.22 11.32
N ARG A 540 14.45 -0.79 11.83
CA ARG A 540 15.89 -1.01 11.62
C ARG A 540 16.17 -2.42 11.14
#